data_886ba0acfb47df06ac16c8876f7d6cb9
#
_entry.id   886ba0acfb47df06ac16c8876f7d6cb9
#
_cell.length_a   1.000
_cell.length_b   1.000
_cell.length_c   1.000
_cell.angle_alpha   90.00
_cell.angle_beta   90.00
_cell.angle_gamma   90.00
#
_symmetry.space_group_name_H-M   'P 1'
#
loop_
_entity.id
_entity.type
_entity.pdbx_description
1 polymer ?
#
loop_
_entity_poly.entity_id
_entity_poly.type
_entity_poly.pdbx_seq_one_letter_code
_entity_poly.pdbx_strand_id
1 'polypeptide(L)'
;DEVEKISLNKAIRKSDKSEVIIGSSESMSKSKKNTIDPETMINEYGADAVRWFILSDSPPEKDVQWSDIGVKSANKFLQKIWNLNYQVKQIYHLLNLQAQYKFPHL
;
A
#
# COMPACT_ATOMS: atom_id res chain seq x y z
N ASP A 1 -6.51 12.05 -9.20
CA ASP A 1 -6.17 13.14 -8.30
C ASP A 1 -6.26 14.53 -8.94
N GLU A 2 -6.41 14.62 -10.27
CA GLU A 2 -6.66 15.88 -10.95
C GLU A 2 -8.13 16.28 -10.92
N VAL A 3 -9.00 15.41 -10.41
CA VAL A 3 -10.44 15.59 -10.39
C VAL A 3 -10.99 15.42 -8.98
N GLU A 4 -12.09 16.11 -8.70
CA GLU A 4 -12.82 16.02 -7.44
C GLU A 4 -14.19 15.38 -7.71
N LYS A 5 -14.52 14.32 -6.97
CA LYS A 5 -15.76 13.57 -7.17
C LYS A 5 -16.95 14.34 -6.57
N ILE A 6 -17.95 14.65 -7.39
CA ILE A 6 -19.17 15.35 -6.96
C ILE A 6 -20.33 14.36 -6.75
N SER A 7 -20.42 13.33 -7.60
CA SER A 7 -21.50 12.34 -7.55
C SER A 7 -20.96 10.99 -8.00
N LEU A 8 -21.83 9.96 -8.00
CA LEU A 8 -21.42 8.61 -8.37
C LEU A 8 -20.77 8.52 -9.76
N ASN A 9 -21.27 9.29 -10.74
CA ASN A 9 -20.83 9.23 -12.13
C ASN A 9 -20.22 10.54 -12.65
N LYS A 10 -20.03 11.54 -11.79
CA LYS A 10 -19.52 12.84 -12.19
C LYS A 10 -18.43 13.33 -11.25
N ALA A 11 -17.48 14.04 -11.81
CA ALA A 11 -16.40 14.70 -11.07
C ALA A 11 -16.09 16.06 -11.68
N ILE A 12 -15.36 16.89 -10.95
CA ILE A 12 -14.87 18.18 -11.42
C ILE A 12 -13.36 18.12 -11.57
N ARG A 13 -12.82 18.62 -12.67
CA ARG A 13 -11.38 18.78 -12.82
C ARG A 13 -10.92 19.92 -11.91
N LYS A 14 -9.91 19.65 -11.07
CA LYS A 14 -9.45 20.63 -10.06
C LYS A 14 -8.85 21.89 -10.67
N SER A 15 -8.22 21.79 -11.85
CA SER A 15 -7.54 22.91 -12.50
C SER A 15 -8.48 23.97 -13.04
N ASP A 16 -9.60 23.59 -13.69
CA ASP A 16 -10.53 24.51 -14.37
C ASP A 16 -12.00 24.33 -13.96
N LYS A 17 -12.25 23.41 -13.02
CA LYS A 17 -13.60 23.08 -12.52
C LYS A 17 -14.57 22.60 -13.59
N SER A 18 -14.06 22.08 -14.72
CA SER A 18 -14.93 21.49 -15.75
C SER A 18 -15.47 20.13 -15.30
N GLU A 19 -16.70 19.81 -15.70
CA GLU A 19 -17.29 18.50 -15.40
C GLU A 19 -16.59 17.39 -16.15
N VAL A 20 -16.35 16.27 -15.44
CA VAL A 20 -15.76 15.05 -15.98
C VAL A 20 -16.70 13.89 -15.65
N ILE A 21 -17.01 13.06 -16.64
CA ILE A 21 -17.84 11.89 -16.45
C ILE A 21 -16.96 10.75 -15.93
N ILE A 22 -17.40 10.13 -14.83
CA ILE A 22 -16.74 8.94 -14.29
C ILE A 22 -17.25 7.71 -15.03
N GLY A 23 -16.36 7.07 -15.80
CA GLY A 23 -16.68 5.82 -16.50
C GLY A 23 -16.64 4.60 -15.60
N SER A 24 -17.01 3.44 -16.14
CA SER A 24 -16.86 2.17 -15.46
C SER A 24 -15.38 1.78 -15.32
N SER A 25 -15.12 0.85 -14.41
CA SER A 25 -13.76 0.28 -14.27
C SER A 25 -13.34 -0.44 -15.55
N GLU A 26 -12.12 -0.20 -16.00
CA GLU A 26 -11.56 -0.79 -17.20
C GLU A 26 -10.25 -1.50 -16.92
N SER A 27 -9.92 -2.53 -17.70
CA SER A 27 -8.60 -3.17 -17.65
C SER A 27 -7.53 -2.19 -18.13
N MET A 28 -6.38 -2.22 -17.48
CA MET A 28 -5.24 -1.40 -17.87
C MET A 28 -4.66 -1.87 -19.21
N SER A 29 -4.40 -0.95 -20.12
CA SER A 29 -3.67 -1.24 -21.35
C SER A 29 -2.90 -0.01 -21.81
N LYS A 30 -1.77 -0.23 -22.49
CA LYS A 30 -0.95 0.86 -23.01
C LYS A 30 -1.71 1.70 -24.04
N SER A 31 -2.56 1.08 -24.84
CA SER A 31 -3.37 1.79 -25.83
C SER A 31 -4.41 2.72 -25.20
N LYS A 32 -4.93 2.39 -24.03
CA LYS A 32 -5.87 3.23 -23.30
C LYS A 32 -5.19 4.29 -22.44
N LYS A 33 -3.87 4.23 -22.28
CA LYS A 33 -3.07 5.15 -21.45
C LYS A 33 -3.54 5.21 -19.99
N ASN A 34 -4.01 4.08 -19.47
CA ASN A 34 -4.52 3.96 -18.09
C ASN A 34 -3.68 2.99 -17.25
N THR A 35 -2.43 2.79 -17.63
CA THR A 35 -1.51 1.89 -16.92
C THR A 35 -0.85 2.59 -15.74
N ILE A 36 -0.55 1.80 -14.71
CA ILE A 36 0.31 2.21 -13.60
C ILE A 36 1.71 1.66 -13.86
N ASP A 37 2.71 2.51 -13.74
CA ASP A 37 4.09 2.10 -13.91
C ASP A 37 4.59 1.37 -12.67
N PRO A 38 4.89 0.06 -12.75
CA PRO A 38 5.36 -0.70 -11.61
C PRO A 38 6.66 -0.15 -11.00
N GLU A 39 7.57 0.31 -11.84
CA GLU A 39 8.84 0.84 -11.37
C GLU A 39 8.67 2.07 -10.48
N THR A 40 7.81 2.99 -10.90
CA THR A 40 7.46 4.16 -10.10
C THR A 40 6.86 3.77 -8.76
N MET A 41 5.94 2.80 -8.75
CA MET A 41 5.29 2.34 -7.52
C MET A 41 6.28 1.65 -6.59
N ILE A 42 7.17 0.84 -7.13
CA ILE A 42 8.21 0.15 -6.35
C ILE A 42 9.17 1.16 -5.74
N ASN A 43 9.56 2.18 -6.48
CA ASN A 43 10.46 3.23 -5.99
C ASN A 43 9.80 4.09 -4.93
N GLU A 44 8.50 4.33 -5.03
CA GLU A 44 7.77 5.19 -4.11
C GLU A 44 7.34 4.47 -2.82
N TYR A 45 6.85 3.24 -2.92
CA TYR A 45 6.27 2.50 -1.79
C TYR A 45 7.00 1.21 -1.43
N GLY A 46 7.87 0.72 -2.28
CA GLY A 46 8.54 -0.56 -2.13
C GLY A 46 7.76 -1.72 -2.75
N ALA A 47 8.49 -2.74 -3.17
CA ALA A 47 7.91 -3.90 -3.83
C ALA A 47 6.96 -4.67 -2.93
N ASP A 48 7.28 -4.80 -1.65
CA ASP A 48 6.46 -5.55 -0.71
C ASP A 48 5.11 -4.90 -0.44
N ALA A 49 5.05 -3.55 -0.40
CA ALA A 49 3.80 -2.83 -0.25
C ALA A 49 2.88 -3.06 -1.45
N VAL A 50 3.42 -3.03 -2.67
CA VAL A 50 2.66 -3.31 -3.89
C VAL A 50 2.15 -4.75 -3.90
N ARG A 51 3.00 -5.71 -3.57
CA ARG A 51 2.61 -7.12 -3.47
C ARG A 51 1.51 -7.33 -2.44
N TRP A 52 1.67 -6.74 -1.26
CA TRP A 52 0.69 -6.86 -0.18
C TRP A 52 -0.66 -6.29 -0.61
N PHE A 53 -0.67 -5.11 -1.25
CA PHE A 53 -1.89 -4.51 -1.75
C PHE A 53 -2.60 -5.41 -2.75
N ILE A 54 -1.89 -5.91 -3.76
CA ILE A 54 -2.48 -6.74 -4.81
C ILE A 54 -3.08 -8.03 -4.23
N LEU A 55 -2.39 -8.67 -3.30
CA LEU A 55 -2.82 -9.95 -2.74
C LEU A 55 -3.90 -9.81 -1.68
N SER A 56 -4.00 -8.68 -1.00
CA SER A 56 -4.93 -8.49 0.11
C SER A 56 -6.20 -7.74 -0.26
N ASP A 57 -6.20 -6.98 -1.36
CA ASP A 57 -7.33 -6.12 -1.72
C ASP A 57 -8.54 -6.90 -2.22
N SER A 58 -8.31 -7.93 -3.01
CA SER A 58 -9.39 -8.71 -3.64
C SER A 58 -9.08 -10.20 -3.64
N PRO A 59 -10.12 -11.07 -3.64
CA PRO A 59 -9.91 -12.49 -3.84
C PRO A 59 -9.23 -12.77 -5.19
N PRO A 60 -8.49 -13.90 -5.33
CA PRO A 60 -7.77 -14.20 -6.57
C PRO A 60 -8.64 -14.29 -7.84
N GLU A 61 -9.91 -14.63 -7.68
CA GLU A 61 -10.86 -14.74 -8.77
C GLU A 61 -11.47 -13.42 -9.21
N LYS A 62 -11.16 -12.34 -8.54
CA LYS A 62 -11.66 -11.00 -8.88
C LYS A 62 -10.54 -10.08 -9.34
N ASP A 63 -10.90 -9.14 -10.20
CA ASP A 63 -9.97 -8.11 -10.63
C ASP A 63 -9.64 -7.16 -9.49
N VAL A 64 -8.39 -6.74 -9.43
CA VAL A 64 -7.92 -5.75 -8.46
C VAL A 64 -8.10 -4.36 -9.07
N GLN A 65 -8.80 -3.47 -8.37
CA GLN A 65 -8.88 -2.07 -8.72
C GLN A 65 -7.70 -1.31 -8.12
N TRP A 66 -6.94 -0.62 -8.95
CA TRP A 66 -5.80 0.13 -8.47
C TRP A 66 -6.24 1.29 -7.56
N SER A 67 -5.55 1.45 -6.44
CA SER A 67 -5.80 2.52 -5.48
C SER A 67 -4.48 2.98 -4.85
N ASP A 68 -4.13 4.23 -5.06
CA ASP A 68 -2.93 4.82 -4.42
C ASP A 68 -3.08 4.84 -2.90
N ILE A 69 -4.28 5.11 -2.41
CA ILE A 69 -4.58 5.09 -0.97
C ILE A 69 -4.39 3.69 -0.41
N GLY A 70 -4.82 2.67 -1.15
CA GLY A 70 -4.65 1.28 -0.76
C GLY A 70 -3.17 0.88 -0.65
N VAL A 71 -2.35 1.29 -1.61
CA VAL A 71 -0.90 1.01 -1.58
C VAL A 71 -0.22 1.76 -0.43
N LYS A 72 -0.58 3.01 -0.20
CA LYS A 72 -0.08 3.78 0.97
C LYS A 72 -0.44 3.10 2.28
N SER A 73 -1.67 2.60 2.41
CA SER A 73 -2.13 1.89 3.61
C SER A 73 -1.36 0.59 3.80
N ALA A 74 -1.10 -0.14 2.73
CA ALA A 74 -0.27 -1.34 2.76
C ALA A 74 1.16 -1.03 3.24
N ASN A 75 1.75 0.04 2.73
CA ASN A 75 3.08 0.48 3.16
C ASN A 75 3.12 0.83 4.66
N LYS A 76 2.12 1.58 5.14
CA LYS A 76 2.01 1.90 6.57
C LYS A 76 1.86 0.65 7.43
N PHE A 77 1.07 -0.31 6.98
CA PHE A 77 0.89 -1.57 7.69
C PHE A 77 2.20 -2.35 7.78
N LEU A 78 2.95 -2.45 6.69
CA LEU A 78 4.26 -3.11 6.68
C LEU A 78 5.27 -2.41 7.58
N GLN A 79 5.25 -1.08 7.63
CA GLN A 79 6.09 -0.31 8.55
C GLN A 79 5.75 -0.60 10.01
N LYS A 80 4.47 -0.76 10.34
CA LYS A 80 4.03 -1.15 11.69
C LYS A 80 4.54 -2.54 12.07
N ILE A 81 4.45 -3.49 11.15
CA ILE A 81 4.97 -4.85 11.36
C ILE A 81 6.48 -4.79 11.59
N TRP A 82 7.20 -4.02 10.80
CA TRP A 82 8.64 -3.87 10.92
C TRP A 82 9.03 -3.27 12.29
N ASN A 83 8.32 -2.22 12.72
CA ASN A 83 8.55 -1.60 14.01
C ASN A 83 8.24 -2.58 15.16
N LEU A 84 7.16 -3.34 15.05
CA LEU A 84 6.82 -4.36 16.03
C LEU A 84 7.92 -5.41 16.13
N ASN A 85 8.40 -5.89 15.01
CA ASN A 85 9.51 -6.86 14.97
C ASN A 85 10.76 -6.32 15.64
N TYR A 86 11.08 -5.05 15.39
CA TYR A 86 12.22 -4.38 16.02
C TYR A 86 12.05 -4.32 17.55
N GLN A 87 10.87 -3.94 18.03
CA GLN A 87 10.57 -3.87 19.46
C GLN A 87 10.66 -5.24 20.13
N VAL A 88 10.11 -6.26 19.51
CA VAL A 88 10.17 -7.65 20.01
C VAL A 88 11.62 -8.13 20.08
N LYS A 89 12.41 -7.83 19.06
CA LYS A 89 13.83 -8.18 19.03
C LYS A 89 14.60 -7.50 20.17
N GLN A 90 14.29 -6.26 20.48
CA GLN A 90 14.91 -5.54 21.59
C GLN A 90 14.53 -6.14 22.93
N ILE A 91 13.27 -6.47 23.15
CA ILE A 91 12.81 -7.12 24.38
C ILE A 91 13.48 -8.48 24.55
N TYR A 92 13.55 -9.27 23.48
CA TYR A 92 14.22 -10.56 23.49
C TYR A 92 15.70 -10.42 23.89
N HIS A 93 16.38 -9.43 23.34
CA HIS A 93 17.77 -9.17 23.66
C HIS A 93 17.97 -8.81 25.14
N LEU A 94 17.09 -7.96 25.69
CA LEU A 94 17.13 -7.60 27.11
C LEU A 94 16.88 -8.81 28.01
N LEU A 95 15.90 -9.65 27.67
CA LEU A 95 15.63 -10.86 28.44
C LEU A 95 16.79 -11.85 28.39
N ASN A 96 17.44 -11.96 27.26
CA ASN A 96 18.61 -12.82 27.10
C ASN A 96 19.79 -12.33 27.94
N LEU A 97 20.06 -11.02 27.97
CA LEU A 97 21.08 -10.43 28.83
C LEU A 97 20.77 -10.68 30.30
N GLN A 98 19.51 -10.55 30.71
CA GLN A 98 19.08 -10.79 32.07
C GLN A 98 19.25 -12.26 32.47
N ALA A 99 18.94 -13.19 31.57
CA ALA A 99 19.17 -14.62 31.78
C ALA A 99 20.65 -14.94 31.94
N GLN A 100 21.51 -14.35 31.10
CA GLN A 100 22.97 -14.53 31.22
C GLN A 100 23.52 -13.99 32.53
N TYR A 101 22.96 -12.89 33.01
CA TYR A 101 23.36 -12.31 34.30
C TYR A 101 23.00 -13.21 35.47
N LYS A 102 21.78 -13.79 35.47
CA LYS A 102 21.29 -14.67 36.54
C LYS A 102 21.85 -16.08 36.46
N PHE A 103 22.13 -16.55 35.26
CA PHE A 103 22.56 -17.92 35.00
C PHE A 103 23.77 -17.95 34.06
N PRO A 104 24.96 -17.54 34.57
CA PRO A 104 26.14 -17.39 33.72
C PRO A 104 26.65 -18.69 33.11
N HIS A 105 26.12 -19.87 33.51
CA HIS A 105 26.46 -21.14 32.94
C HIS A 105 25.59 -21.59 31.77
N LEU A 106 24.57 -20.81 31.41
CA LEU A 106 23.72 -21.09 30.27
C LEU A 106 24.26 -20.38 28.98
#